data_c8280041cac72069a69679af0ffcf398
#
_entry.id   c8280041cac72069a69679af0ffcf398
#
_cell.length_a   1.000
_cell.length_b   1.000
_cell.length_c   1.000
_cell.angle_alpha   90.00
_cell.angle_beta   90.00
_cell.angle_gamma   90.00
#
_symmetry.space_group_name_H-M   'P 1'
#
loop_
_entity.id
_entity.type
_entity.pdbx_description
1 polymer ?
#
loop_
_entity_poly.entity_id
_entity_poly.type
_entity_poly.pdbx_seq_one_letter_code
_entity_poly.pdbx_strand_id
1 'polypeptide(L)'
;LHDALPICVLSTKDWNLDLTLNMSHNKNKVTKLVEEGRAQSAMNVVVQGSYADQVLAVGYPMGAFHGYEYAGIIQDQARIDELNAYAKSKGQSYYDGNSLKPGHLEIKDLNGDGIINYNDRVIIGNPDPDLFGGLTANLSYKQFSLFANFGYQIGGLKIYNKTLQNLPGQLTGLIDYGLNDRWSDTNKDAKYPALYIGDGVPRLTDHELFNASFFRLQEVRLTYNLPLNKVIKGQLFVSATNLFTLTSYPGTDPATVNSNSNYGGNYETSTYPGFRSFSAGLKINL
;
A
#
# COMPACT_ATOMS: atom_id res chain seq x y z
N LEU A 1 -7.37 -15.19 -16.27
CA LEU A 1 -8.67 -15.86 -16.15
C LEU A 1 -9.58 -14.98 -15.31
N HIS A 2 -10.62 -14.43 -15.94
CA HIS A 2 -11.64 -13.63 -15.27
C HIS A 2 -12.92 -14.47 -15.25
N ASP A 3 -13.15 -15.21 -14.20
CA ASP A 3 -14.39 -15.95 -14.03
C ASP A 3 -15.30 -15.18 -13.07
N ALA A 4 -16.36 -14.57 -13.60
CA ALA A 4 -17.47 -14.10 -12.81
C ALA A 4 -18.45 -15.27 -12.65
N LEU A 5 -18.61 -15.75 -11.42
CA LEU A 5 -19.57 -16.78 -11.11
C LEU A 5 -20.83 -16.15 -10.54
N PRO A 6 -21.93 -16.02 -11.32
CA PRO A 6 -23.22 -15.65 -10.76
C PRO A 6 -23.74 -16.84 -9.95
N ILE A 7 -24.02 -16.60 -8.68
CA ILE A 7 -24.63 -17.60 -7.78
C ILE A 7 -26.00 -17.05 -7.39
N CYS A 8 -27.07 -17.63 -7.94
CA CYS A 8 -28.40 -17.40 -7.40
C CYS A 8 -28.51 -18.14 -6.06
N VAL A 9 -28.55 -17.39 -4.95
CA VAL A 9 -28.52 -17.96 -3.59
C VAL A 9 -29.93 -18.26 -3.09
N LEU A 10 -30.90 -17.42 -3.45
CA LEU A 10 -32.29 -17.55 -3.00
C LEU A 10 -33.23 -17.01 -4.08
N SER A 11 -34.24 -17.79 -4.44
CA SER A 11 -35.35 -17.35 -5.28
C SER A 11 -36.65 -17.92 -4.73
N THR A 12 -37.50 -17.03 -4.24
CA THR A 12 -38.85 -17.34 -3.77
C THR A 12 -39.85 -16.37 -4.39
N LYS A 13 -41.12 -16.50 -4.05
CA LYS A 13 -42.15 -15.59 -4.56
C LYS A 13 -41.87 -14.11 -4.24
N ASP A 14 -41.33 -13.82 -3.05
CA ASP A 14 -41.15 -12.45 -2.56
C ASP A 14 -39.67 -12.04 -2.44
N TRP A 15 -38.74 -13.00 -2.37
CA TRP A 15 -37.32 -12.76 -2.18
C TRP A 15 -36.50 -13.30 -3.36
N ASN A 16 -35.58 -12.49 -3.82
CA ASN A 16 -34.53 -12.93 -4.73
C ASN A 16 -33.19 -12.37 -4.28
N LEU A 17 -32.17 -13.24 -4.17
CA LEU A 17 -30.80 -12.87 -3.84
C LEU A 17 -29.85 -13.46 -4.89
N ASP A 18 -29.19 -12.58 -5.63
CA ASP A 18 -28.14 -12.94 -6.56
C ASP A 18 -26.80 -12.41 -6.04
N LEU A 19 -25.82 -13.26 -5.96
CA LEU A 19 -24.43 -12.92 -5.65
C LEU A 19 -23.56 -13.17 -6.87
N THR A 20 -22.67 -12.26 -7.15
CA THR A 20 -21.66 -12.42 -8.21
C THR A 20 -20.29 -12.13 -7.61
N LEU A 21 -19.42 -13.12 -7.64
CA LEU A 21 -18.04 -13.00 -7.20
C LEU A 21 -17.13 -13.07 -8.41
N ASN A 22 -16.22 -12.11 -8.54
CA ASN A 22 -15.11 -12.19 -9.47
C ASN A 22 -13.79 -12.18 -8.69
N MET A 23 -12.84 -12.96 -9.17
CA MET A 23 -11.51 -13.10 -8.59
C MET A 23 -10.48 -13.07 -9.71
N SER A 24 -9.39 -12.35 -9.48
CA SER A 24 -8.27 -12.26 -10.40
C SER A 24 -6.96 -12.41 -9.64
N HIS A 25 -6.07 -13.19 -10.21
CA HIS A 25 -4.69 -13.34 -9.75
C HIS A 25 -3.78 -12.99 -10.92
N ASN A 26 -2.80 -12.14 -10.68
CA ASN A 26 -1.77 -11.83 -11.66
C ASN A 26 -0.40 -11.99 -11.03
N LYS A 27 0.51 -12.62 -11.74
CA LYS A 27 1.91 -12.76 -11.34
C LYS A 27 2.79 -12.42 -12.52
N ASN A 28 3.58 -11.37 -12.38
CA ASN A 28 4.55 -11.00 -13.39
C ASN A 28 5.97 -11.30 -12.92
N LYS A 29 6.87 -11.47 -13.87
CA LYS A 29 8.29 -11.67 -13.62
C LYS A 29 9.07 -11.15 -14.82
N VAL A 30 10.03 -10.30 -14.57
CA VAL A 30 10.97 -9.86 -15.60
C VAL A 30 11.88 -11.03 -15.97
N THR A 31 11.83 -11.46 -17.22
CA THR A 31 12.62 -12.60 -17.72
C THR A 31 13.91 -12.17 -18.40
N LYS A 32 13.90 -10.99 -19.04
CA LYS A 32 15.07 -10.45 -19.76
C LYS A 32 14.95 -8.94 -19.89
N LEU A 33 16.03 -8.21 -19.73
CA LEU A 33 16.08 -6.74 -19.86
C LEU A 33 16.74 -6.25 -21.13
N VAL A 34 17.65 -7.02 -21.74
CA VAL A 34 18.44 -6.63 -22.90
C VAL A 34 18.55 -7.79 -23.88
N GLU A 35 18.60 -7.52 -25.18
CA GLU A 35 18.86 -8.53 -26.20
C GLU A 35 20.29 -9.08 -26.10
N GLU A 36 20.47 -10.34 -26.50
CA GLU A 36 21.78 -10.99 -26.54
C GLU A 36 22.74 -10.20 -27.45
N GLY A 37 23.98 -9.95 -26.98
CA GLY A 37 25.01 -9.22 -27.70
C GLY A 37 25.17 -7.75 -27.33
N ARG A 38 24.27 -7.15 -26.59
CA ARG A 38 24.52 -5.87 -25.90
C ARG A 38 25.12 -6.13 -24.55
N ALA A 39 26.23 -5.41 -24.23
CA ALA A 39 26.82 -5.50 -22.89
C ALA A 39 25.71 -5.31 -21.85
N GLN A 40 25.37 -6.37 -21.18
CA GLN A 40 24.52 -6.36 -20.02
C GLN A 40 25.33 -5.63 -18.96
N SER A 41 25.30 -4.30 -18.96
CA SER A 41 25.61 -3.61 -17.73
C SER A 41 24.68 -4.23 -16.71
N ALA A 42 25.21 -4.82 -15.66
CA ALA A 42 24.49 -5.54 -14.62
C ALA A 42 23.54 -4.61 -13.82
N MET A 43 23.00 -3.63 -14.47
CA MET A 43 22.13 -2.65 -13.90
C MET A 43 20.71 -3.16 -13.96
N ASN A 44 20.29 -3.65 -12.83
CA ASN A 44 18.94 -3.42 -12.40
C ASN A 44 18.61 -1.96 -12.70
N VAL A 45 17.67 -1.70 -13.61
CA VAL A 45 17.28 -0.33 -13.90
C VAL A 45 16.52 0.16 -12.67
N VAL A 46 17.24 0.87 -11.82
CA VAL A 46 16.63 1.55 -10.67
C VAL A 46 15.84 2.71 -11.22
N VAL A 47 14.55 2.67 -11.06
CA VAL A 47 13.70 3.81 -11.33
C VAL A 47 13.65 4.63 -10.07
N GLN A 48 14.48 5.65 -10.02
CA GLN A 48 14.46 6.62 -8.95
C GLN A 48 13.13 7.38 -8.92
N GLY A 49 12.26 7.01 -7.98
CA GLY A 49 11.39 7.98 -7.33
C GLY A 49 12.18 8.60 -6.17
N SER A 50 11.94 9.84 -5.82
CA SER A 50 12.76 10.64 -4.89
C SER A 50 13.04 9.99 -3.51
N TYR A 51 12.41 8.90 -3.15
CA TYR A 51 12.53 8.24 -1.84
C TYR A 51 12.36 6.72 -1.86
N ALA A 52 11.91 6.14 -2.98
CA ALA A 52 11.64 4.73 -3.09
C ALA A 52 12.23 4.18 -4.37
N ASP A 53 13.22 3.34 -4.24
CA ASP A 53 13.78 2.66 -5.40
C ASP A 53 12.88 1.48 -5.75
N GLN A 54 12.16 1.62 -6.85
CA GLN A 54 11.55 0.50 -7.54
C GLN A 54 12.48 0.05 -8.66
N VAL A 55 12.61 -1.26 -8.84
CA VAL A 55 13.56 -1.81 -9.80
C VAL A 55 12.89 -2.63 -10.88
N LEU A 56 13.53 -2.66 -12.04
CA LEU A 56 13.35 -3.69 -13.04
C LEU A 56 14.54 -4.65 -12.93
N ALA A 57 14.35 -5.80 -12.31
CA ALA A 57 15.39 -6.80 -12.12
C ALA A 57 14.93 -8.14 -12.67
N VAL A 58 15.81 -8.82 -13.43
CA VAL A 58 15.54 -10.16 -13.93
C VAL A 58 15.28 -11.12 -12.75
N GLY A 59 14.20 -11.86 -12.84
CA GLY A 59 13.78 -12.77 -11.79
C GLY A 59 12.74 -12.23 -10.82
N TYR A 60 12.49 -10.93 -10.83
CA TYR A 60 11.56 -10.24 -9.92
C TYR A 60 10.38 -9.61 -10.65
N PRO A 61 9.29 -9.28 -9.94
CA PRO A 61 8.21 -8.51 -10.50
C PRO A 61 8.66 -7.11 -10.95
N MET A 62 7.98 -6.57 -11.95
CA MET A 62 8.20 -5.20 -12.38
C MET A 62 7.83 -4.23 -11.24
N GLY A 63 8.73 -3.30 -10.92
CA GLY A 63 8.50 -2.34 -9.84
C GLY A 63 8.70 -2.89 -8.44
N ALA A 64 9.39 -4.03 -8.29
CA ALA A 64 9.77 -4.56 -6.98
C ALA A 64 10.53 -3.49 -6.16
N PHE A 65 10.27 -3.44 -4.86
CA PHE A 65 10.94 -2.49 -3.96
C PHE A 65 12.36 -2.96 -3.65
N HIS A 66 13.31 -2.05 -3.79
CA HIS A 66 14.73 -2.29 -3.56
C HIS A 66 15.26 -1.35 -2.47
N GLY A 67 15.57 -1.90 -1.33
CA GLY A 67 15.93 -1.15 -0.13
C GLY A 67 16.70 -1.99 0.85
N TYR A 68 16.71 -1.56 2.10
CA TYR A 68 17.47 -2.19 3.18
C TYR A 68 16.58 -3.07 4.05
N GLU A 69 17.16 -4.11 4.64
CA GLU A 69 16.49 -4.88 5.68
C GLU A 69 16.62 -4.19 7.04
N TYR A 70 15.49 -3.96 7.68
CA TYR A 70 15.38 -3.41 9.01
C TYR A 70 15.79 -4.43 10.07
N ALA A 71 16.64 -4.02 11.01
CA ALA A 71 17.06 -4.84 12.15
C ALA A 71 16.45 -4.38 13.48
N GLY A 72 16.02 -3.13 13.56
CA GLY A 72 15.44 -2.56 14.77
C GLY A 72 15.66 -1.06 14.88
N ILE A 73 15.36 -0.51 16.05
CA ILE A 73 15.74 0.85 16.45
C ILE A 73 16.87 0.73 17.46
N ILE A 74 17.96 1.44 17.24
CA ILE A 74 19.11 1.48 18.15
C ILE A 74 18.66 2.10 19.48
N GLN A 75 18.72 1.31 20.55
CA GLN A 75 18.11 1.68 21.83
C GLN A 75 19.01 2.52 22.73
N ASP A 76 20.34 2.33 22.63
CA ASP A 76 21.29 2.94 23.56
C ASP A 76 22.68 3.05 22.96
N GLN A 77 23.59 3.67 23.75
CA GLN A 77 24.98 3.85 23.38
C GLN A 77 25.76 2.53 23.32
N ALA A 78 25.40 1.54 24.15
CA ALA A 78 26.10 0.25 24.15
C ALA A 78 25.92 -0.46 22.77
N ARG A 79 24.75 -0.41 22.21
CA ARG A 79 24.51 -0.95 20.85
C ARG A 79 25.31 -0.19 19.79
N ILE A 80 25.39 1.12 19.89
CA ILE A 80 26.22 1.95 19.00
C ILE A 80 27.69 1.55 19.06
N ASP A 81 28.19 1.35 20.28
CA ASP A 81 29.60 0.97 20.49
C ASP A 81 29.89 -0.41 19.88
N GLU A 82 28.96 -1.37 19.99
CA GLU A 82 29.08 -2.68 19.34
C GLU A 82 29.11 -2.55 17.80
N LEU A 83 28.19 -1.80 17.19
CA LEU A 83 28.15 -1.58 15.76
C LEU A 83 29.39 -0.88 15.23
N ASN A 84 29.88 0.14 15.95
CA ASN A 84 31.09 0.84 15.60
C ASN A 84 32.35 -0.04 15.77
N ALA A 85 32.40 -0.87 16.81
CA ALA A 85 33.49 -1.83 16.99
C ALA A 85 33.53 -2.87 15.87
N TYR A 86 32.35 -3.37 15.47
CA TYR A 86 32.22 -4.27 14.34
C TYR A 86 32.70 -3.61 13.04
N ALA A 87 32.21 -2.42 12.71
CA ALA A 87 32.58 -1.68 11.50
C ALA A 87 34.12 -1.39 11.52
N LYS A 88 34.67 -0.95 12.65
CA LYS A 88 36.08 -0.69 12.79
C LYS A 88 36.94 -1.95 12.60
N SER A 89 36.47 -3.12 13.01
CA SER A 89 37.17 -4.40 12.79
C SER A 89 37.32 -4.73 11.30
N LYS A 90 36.46 -4.13 10.45
CA LYS A 90 36.49 -4.21 8.99
C LYS A 90 37.18 -3.01 8.33
N GLY A 91 37.70 -2.04 9.14
CA GLY A 91 38.28 -0.81 8.62
C GLY A 91 37.27 0.22 8.10
N GLN A 92 36.02 0.12 8.54
CA GLN A 92 34.90 0.91 8.06
C GLN A 92 34.21 1.74 9.17
N SER A 93 33.25 2.54 8.77
CA SER A 93 32.30 3.24 9.63
C SER A 93 30.88 2.78 9.27
N TYR A 94 30.08 2.38 10.27
CA TYR A 94 28.81 1.69 10.03
C TYR A 94 27.86 2.43 9.07
N TYR A 95 27.71 3.74 9.19
CA TYR A 95 26.91 4.58 8.28
C TYR A 95 27.77 5.60 7.54
N ASP A 96 28.75 5.17 6.80
CA ASP A 96 29.59 6.00 5.91
C ASP A 96 30.00 7.36 6.50
N GLY A 97 30.54 7.32 7.73
CA GLY A 97 30.98 8.52 8.45
C GLY A 97 29.90 9.30 9.19
N ASN A 98 28.63 8.89 9.10
CA ASN A 98 27.57 9.52 9.88
C ASN A 98 27.57 9.01 11.33
N SER A 99 27.35 9.93 12.27
CA SER A 99 27.30 9.57 13.68
C SER A 99 26.02 8.84 14.03
N LEU A 100 26.14 7.63 14.54
CA LEU A 100 25.02 6.90 15.12
C LEU A 100 24.52 7.58 16.39
N LYS A 101 23.21 7.50 16.61
CA LYS A 101 22.55 7.99 17.83
C LYS A 101 21.48 7.00 18.27
N PRO A 102 21.16 6.90 19.57
CA PRO A 102 20.00 6.17 20.04
C PRO A 102 18.75 6.67 19.31
N GLY A 103 17.87 5.76 18.89
CA GLY A 103 16.68 6.10 18.10
C GLY A 103 16.89 6.09 16.58
N HIS A 104 18.11 5.93 16.06
CA HIS A 104 18.32 5.66 14.63
C HIS A 104 17.82 4.27 14.25
N LEU A 105 17.46 4.10 12.98
CA LEU A 105 17.22 2.77 12.41
C LEU A 105 18.53 1.96 12.44
N GLU A 106 18.42 0.71 12.83
CA GLU A 106 19.46 -0.28 12.60
C GLU A 106 19.14 -1.05 11.31
N ILE A 107 20.07 -1.08 10.39
CA ILE A 107 19.99 -1.74 9.10
C ILE A 107 20.95 -2.91 9.11
N LYS A 108 20.55 -4.03 8.52
CA LYS A 108 21.44 -5.19 8.43
C LYS A 108 22.54 -4.97 7.41
N ASP A 109 23.77 -5.23 7.81
CA ASP A 109 24.91 -5.38 6.91
C ASP A 109 24.84 -6.79 6.28
N LEU A 110 24.30 -6.86 5.07
CA LEU A 110 24.01 -8.13 4.40
C LEU A 110 25.25 -8.76 3.75
N ASN A 111 26.21 -7.94 3.32
CA ASN A 111 27.44 -8.41 2.71
C ASN A 111 28.58 -8.64 3.72
N GLY A 112 28.43 -8.16 4.96
CA GLY A 112 29.38 -8.33 6.05
C GLY A 112 30.66 -7.50 5.93
N ASP A 113 30.61 -6.39 5.18
CA ASP A 113 31.79 -5.53 4.95
C ASP A 113 31.96 -4.45 6.03
N GLY A 114 30.99 -4.28 6.92
CA GLY A 114 31.04 -3.36 8.08
C GLY A 114 30.57 -1.95 7.77
N ILE A 115 30.02 -1.69 6.59
CA ILE A 115 29.46 -0.39 6.22
C ILE A 115 28.10 -0.56 5.54
N ILE A 116 27.11 0.17 5.98
CA ILE A 116 25.80 0.19 5.32
C ILE A 116 25.85 1.12 4.13
N ASN A 117 25.75 0.53 2.94
CA ASN A 117 25.78 1.26 1.67
C ASN A 117 24.87 0.61 0.63
N TYR A 118 24.98 1.01 -0.63
CA TYR A 118 24.16 0.49 -1.72
C TYR A 118 24.25 -1.04 -1.91
N ASN A 119 25.39 -1.65 -1.54
CA ASN A 119 25.60 -3.09 -1.70
C ASN A 119 24.80 -3.95 -0.69
N ASP A 120 24.23 -3.32 0.36
CA ASP A 120 23.34 -3.98 1.34
C ASP A 120 21.88 -3.94 0.92
N ARG A 121 21.57 -3.31 -0.21
CA ARG A 121 20.20 -3.23 -0.71
C ARG A 121 19.80 -4.53 -1.40
N VAL A 122 18.60 -4.97 -1.08
CA VAL A 122 17.99 -6.18 -1.65
C VAL A 122 16.55 -5.89 -2.05
N ILE A 123 15.90 -6.85 -2.70
CA ILE A 123 14.46 -6.76 -2.94
C ILE A 123 13.74 -7.00 -1.63
N ILE A 124 13.11 -5.95 -1.12
CA ILE A 124 12.42 -5.94 0.17
C ILE A 124 10.90 -6.11 0.05
N GLY A 125 10.35 -6.07 -1.16
CA GLY A 125 8.92 -6.25 -1.32
C GLY A 125 8.42 -6.26 -2.75
N ASN A 126 7.16 -6.68 -2.89
CA ASN A 126 6.44 -6.76 -4.16
C ASN A 126 5.21 -5.83 -4.12
N PRO A 127 5.04 -4.93 -5.11
CA PRO A 127 3.87 -4.07 -5.19
C PRO A 127 2.60 -4.79 -5.66
N ASP A 128 2.72 -5.91 -6.35
CA ASP A 128 1.57 -6.59 -6.95
C ASP A 128 0.70 -7.29 -5.91
N PRO A 129 -0.63 -7.18 -6.01
CA PRO A 129 -1.53 -7.94 -5.16
C PRO A 129 -1.51 -9.44 -5.52
N ASP A 130 -1.66 -10.29 -4.50
CA ASP A 130 -1.81 -11.73 -4.70
C ASP A 130 -3.18 -12.09 -5.28
N LEU A 131 -4.22 -11.36 -4.87
CA LEU A 131 -5.60 -11.57 -5.31
C LEU A 131 -6.35 -10.25 -5.28
N PHE A 132 -7.20 -10.04 -6.28
CA PHE A 132 -8.10 -8.88 -6.30
C PHE A 132 -9.38 -9.21 -7.05
N GLY A 133 -10.42 -8.42 -6.79
CA GLY A 133 -11.70 -8.65 -7.44
C GLY A 133 -12.85 -7.86 -6.85
N GLY A 134 -14.06 -8.38 -7.05
CA GLY A 134 -15.28 -7.76 -6.54
C GLY A 134 -16.35 -8.77 -6.17
N LEU A 135 -17.22 -8.34 -5.28
CA LEU A 135 -18.45 -9.04 -4.89
C LEU A 135 -19.63 -8.11 -5.11
N THR A 136 -20.58 -8.55 -5.93
CA THR A 136 -21.85 -7.83 -6.14
C THR A 136 -22.99 -8.63 -5.53
N ALA A 137 -23.84 -7.96 -4.77
CA ALA A 137 -25.05 -8.53 -4.19
C ALA A 137 -26.28 -7.76 -4.67
N ASN A 138 -27.26 -8.49 -5.20
CA ASN A 138 -28.56 -7.96 -5.54
C ASN A 138 -29.63 -8.69 -4.72
N LEU A 139 -30.25 -7.98 -3.81
CA LEU A 139 -31.34 -8.49 -2.97
C LEU A 139 -32.62 -7.77 -3.35
N SER A 140 -33.65 -8.53 -3.70
CA SER A 140 -34.96 -8.00 -3.97
C SER A 140 -35.99 -8.59 -3.00
N TYR A 141 -36.85 -7.74 -2.48
CA TYR A 141 -37.97 -8.11 -1.63
C TYR A 141 -39.20 -7.30 -2.02
N LYS A 142 -40.15 -7.94 -2.67
CA LYS A 142 -41.35 -7.29 -3.20
C LYS A 142 -41.00 -6.06 -4.05
N GLN A 143 -41.32 -4.85 -3.59
CA GLN A 143 -41.04 -3.59 -4.28
C GLN A 143 -39.66 -3.01 -3.96
N PHE A 144 -38.92 -3.57 -2.99
CA PHE A 144 -37.60 -3.09 -2.60
C PHE A 144 -36.52 -3.87 -3.32
N SER A 145 -35.45 -3.17 -3.70
CA SER A 145 -34.24 -3.78 -4.23
C SER A 145 -33.03 -3.11 -3.59
N LEU A 146 -32.12 -3.91 -3.08
CA LEU A 146 -30.83 -3.48 -2.52
C LEU A 146 -29.74 -4.02 -3.44
N PHE A 147 -28.95 -3.11 -3.99
CA PHE A 147 -27.72 -3.40 -4.69
C PHE A 147 -26.54 -3.03 -3.81
N ALA A 148 -25.55 -3.90 -3.71
CA ALA A 148 -24.29 -3.61 -3.05
C ALA A 148 -23.12 -4.16 -3.88
N ASN A 149 -22.11 -3.31 -4.09
CA ASN A 149 -20.90 -3.67 -4.83
C ASN A 149 -19.68 -3.44 -3.95
N PHE A 150 -18.90 -4.50 -3.76
CA PHE A 150 -17.68 -4.50 -2.99
C PHE A 150 -16.49 -4.74 -3.90
N GLY A 151 -15.39 -4.02 -3.64
CA GLY A 151 -14.08 -4.30 -4.21
C GLY A 151 -13.14 -4.80 -3.13
N TYR A 152 -12.24 -5.68 -3.48
CA TYR A 152 -11.23 -6.18 -2.56
C TYR A 152 -9.88 -6.40 -3.24
N GLN A 153 -8.84 -6.31 -2.43
CA GLN A 153 -7.48 -6.65 -2.77
C GLN A 153 -6.82 -7.34 -1.58
N ILE A 154 -6.05 -8.38 -1.83
CA ILE A 154 -5.27 -9.11 -0.85
C ILE A 154 -3.82 -9.09 -1.31
N GLY A 155 -2.90 -8.73 -0.40
CA GLY A 155 -1.48 -8.59 -0.71
C GLY A 155 -1.16 -7.29 -1.44
N GLY A 156 0.06 -7.23 -1.96
CA GLY A 156 0.67 -6.02 -2.46
C GLY A 156 1.20 -5.13 -1.35
N LEU A 157 2.41 -4.62 -1.54
CA LEU A 157 3.02 -3.68 -0.62
C LEU A 157 3.01 -2.27 -1.21
N LYS A 158 2.97 -1.29 -0.33
CA LYS A 158 2.92 0.12 -0.69
C LYS A 158 3.76 0.95 0.28
N ILE A 159 4.49 1.92 -0.24
CA ILE A 159 5.20 2.90 0.57
C ILE A 159 4.26 4.04 0.92
N TYR A 160 4.18 4.35 2.20
CA TYR A 160 3.52 5.54 2.70
C TYR A 160 4.56 6.64 2.95
N ASN A 161 4.73 7.52 1.98
CA ASN A 161 5.81 8.51 1.97
C ASN A 161 5.80 9.49 3.15
N LYS A 162 4.66 9.67 3.79
CA LYS A 162 4.59 10.58 4.94
C LYS A 162 5.39 10.08 6.16
N THR A 163 5.64 8.78 6.24
CA THR A 163 6.57 8.22 7.23
C THR A 163 8.02 8.62 6.94
N LEU A 164 8.37 8.72 5.66
CA LEU A 164 9.71 9.11 5.19
C LEU A 164 9.89 10.64 5.15
N GLN A 165 8.83 11.41 4.87
CA GLN A 165 8.88 12.87 4.71
C GLN A 165 8.81 13.65 6.03
N ASN A 166 8.47 13.04 7.14
CA ASN A 166 8.43 13.70 8.44
C ASN A 166 9.83 13.95 8.99
N LEU A 167 10.70 14.48 8.13
CA LEU A 167 11.99 15.01 8.51
C LEU A 167 11.78 16.36 9.22
N PRO A 168 12.42 16.59 10.35
CA PRO A 168 12.40 17.91 11.00
C PRO A 168 12.92 18.96 10.02
N GLY A 169 12.20 20.06 9.93
CA GLY A 169 12.46 21.17 8.98
C GLY A 169 11.54 21.24 7.78
N GLN A 170 10.79 20.17 7.49
CA GLN A 170 9.71 20.19 6.50
C GLN A 170 8.37 19.77 7.14
N LEU A 171 8.00 20.47 8.22
CA LEU A 171 6.73 20.26 8.93
C LEU A 171 5.54 20.78 8.11
N THR A 172 5.31 20.24 6.95
CA THR A 172 4.14 20.57 6.11
C THR A 172 2.89 19.73 6.44
N GLY A 173 2.84 19.15 7.62
CA GLY A 173 1.69 18.41 8.11
C GLY A 173 2.10 17.43 9.18
N LEU A 174 1.88 17.81 10.43
CA LEU A 174 1.92 16.89 11.56
C LEU A 174 0.81 15.87 11.39
N ILE A 175 1.16 14.67 10.99
CA ILE A 175 0.23 13.55 11.04
C ILE A 175 0.43 12.91 12.39
N ASP A 176 -0.66 12.80 13.13
CA ASP A 176 -0.78 12.22 14.46
C ASP A 176 -0.06 10.86 14.61
N TYR A 177 -0.08 10.12 13.54
CA TYR A 177 0.47 8.81 13.32
C TYR A 177 2.00 8.67 13.57
N GLY A 178 2.80 9.67 13.28
CA GLY A 178 4.26 9.57 13.43
C GLY A 178 4.82 10.34 14.61
N LEU A 179 4.00 11.11 15.32
CA LEU A 179 4.44 11.90 16.46
C LEU A 179 4.29 11.15 17.78
N ASN A 180 3.21 10.37 17.91
CA ASN A 180 2.86 9.73 19.18
C ASN A 180 3.58 8.41 19.42
N ASP A 181 4.14 7.79 18.38
CA ASP A 181 4.82 6.48 18.48
C ASP A 181 6.25 6.53 17.92
N ARG A 182 6.97 7.59 18.24
CA ARG A 182 8.39 7.73 17.90
C ARG A 182 9.27 7.42 19.09
N TRP A 183 10.42 6.85 18.78
CA TRP A 183 11.45 6.57 19.75
C TRP A 183 11.90 7.87 20.45
N SER A 184 11.99 7.78 21.77
CA SER A 184 12.58 8.78 22.65
C SER A 184 13.09 8.08 23.91
N ASP A 185 13.85 8.78 24.75
CA ASP A 185 14.33 8.22 26.02
C ASP A 185 13.20 7.75 26.95
N THR A 186 11.98 8.29 26.76
CA THR A 186 10.78 7.93 27.52
C THR A 186 9.85 6.96 26.76
N ASN A 187 10.10 6.67 25.49
CA ASN A 187 9.32 5.75 24.65
C ASN A 187 10.24 4.87 23.82
N LYS A 188 10.85 3.88 24.44
CA LYS A 188 11.82 2.98 23.80
C LYS A 188 11.16 1.88 22.95
N ASP A 189 9.93 1.51 23.25
CA ASP A 189 9.16 0.49 22.51
C ASP A 189 8.44 1.09 21.29
N ALA A 190 8.84 2.27 20.86
CA ALA A 190 8.24 2.98 19.74
C ALA A 190 8.37 2.23 18.42
N LYS A 191 7.36 2.36 17.59
CA LYS A 191 7.31 1.77 16.25
C LYS A 191 8.19 2.52 15.24
N TYR A 192 8.36 3.83 15.42
CA TYR A 192 9.11 4.68 14.49
C TYR A 192 10.40 5.22 15.11
N PRO A 193 11.44 5.42 14.30
CA PRO A 193 12.70 5.95 14.77
C PRO A 193 12.55 7.38 15.29
N ALA A 194 13.55 7.84 16.04
CA ALA A 194 13.64 9.22 16.47
C ALA A 194 13.71 10.18 15.28
N LEU A 195 13.29 11.42 15.51
CA LEU A 195 13.41 12.49 14.54
C LEU A 195 14.77 13.15 14.62
N TYR A 196 15.67 12.80 13.73
CA TYR A 196 16.95 13.48 13.58
C TYR A 196 17.01 14.22 12.25
N ILE A 197 17.54 15.45 12.25
CA ILE A 197 17.68 16.30 11.08
C ILE A 197 19.03 16.03 10.43
N GLY A 198 19.03 15.69 9.13
CA GLY A 198 20.27 15.66 8.34
C GLY A 198 21.27 14.61 8.80
N ASP A 199 20.77 13.49 9.35
CA ASP A 199 21.61 12.44 9.95
C ASP A 199 22.26 11.51 8.92
N GLY A 200 21.87 11.60 7.63
CA GLY A 200 22.41 10.77 6.55
C GLY A 200 22.08 9.28 6.64
N VAL A 201 21.27 8.86 7.62
CA VAL A 201 20.90 7.46 7.80
C VAL A 201 19.91 7.05 6.70
N PRO A 202 20.13 5.93 6.01
CA PRO A 202 19.18 5.40 5.02
C PRO A 202 17.81 5.13 5.64
N ARG A 203 16.74 5.44 4.90
CA ARG A 203 15.37 5.35 5.44
C ARG A 203 14.44 4.43 4.69
N LEU A 204 14.81 3.99 3.49
CA LEU A 204 14.00 3.02 2.76
C LEU A 204 14.34 1.61 3.21
N THR A 205 13.56 1.11 4.13
CA THR A 205 13.65 -0.25 4.63
C THR A 205 12.33 -1.00 4.42
N ASP A 206 12.33 -2.29 4.64
CA ASP A 206 11.10 -3.11 4.65
C ASP A 206 10.11 -2.68 5.76
N HIS A 207 10.57 -1.98 6.79
CA HIS A 207 9.72 -1.38 7.83
C HIS A 207 8.76 -0.30 7.27
N GLU A 208 9.13 0.36 6.18
CA GLU A 208 8.33 1.42 5.54
C GLU A 208 7.35 0.87 4.48
N LEU A 209 7.33 -0.46 4.31
CA LEU A 209 6.40 -1.14 3.41
C LEU A 209 5.15 -1.58 4.16
N PHE A 210 4.01 -1.12 3.70
CA PHE A 210 2.72 -1.43 4.30
C PHE A 210 1.89 -2.31 3.38
N ASN A 211 1.18 -3.26 3.98
CA ASN A 211 0.23 -4.10 3.26
C ASN A 211 -0.92 -3.24 2.72
N ALA A 212 -1.17 -3.31 1.42
CA ALA A 212 -2.20 -2.57 0.71
C ALA A 212 -3.51 -3.36 0.55
N SER A 213 -3.71 -4.42 1.32
CA SER A 213 -4.97 -5.16 1.32
C SER A 213 -6.13 -4.30 1.79
N PHE A 214 -7.27 -4.47 1.14
CA PHE A 214 -8.49 -3.79 1.54
C PHE A 214 -9.75 -4.58 1.16
N PHE A 215 -10.84 -4.26 1.85
CA PHE A 215 -12.20 -4.60 1.47
C PHE A 215 -13.06 -3.33 1.55
N ARG A 216 -13.72 -2.96 0.45
CA ARG A 216 -14.41 -1.67 0.28
C ARG A 216 -15.84 -1.86 -0.19
N LEU A 217 -16.79 -1.20 0.46
CA LEU A 217 -18.12 -1.00 -0.10
C LEU A 217 -18.08 0.18 -1.09
N GLN A 218 -17.99 -0.16 -2.39
CA GLN A 218 -17.86 0.82 -3.47
C GLN A 218 -19.17 1.53 -3.75
N GLU A 219 -20.27 0.80 -3.80
CA GLU A 219 -21.60 1.34 -4.00
C GLU A 219 -22.65 0.52 -3.23
N VAL A 220 -23.58 1.22 -2.64
CA VAL A 220 -24.84 0.64 -2.16
C VAL A 220 -26.00 1.48 -2.67
N ARG A 221 -27.07 0.83 -3.12
CA ARG A 221 -28.28 1.50 -3.61
C ARG A 221 -29.51 0.76 -3.11
N LEU A 222 -30.40 1.47 -2.44
CA LEU A 222 -31.74 1.01 -2.09
C LEU A 222 -32.73 1.64 -3.07
N THR A 223 -33.52 0.82 -3.73
CA THR A 223 -34.55 1.23 -4.68
C THR A 223 -35.90 0.76 -4.22
N TYR A 224 -36.89 1.63 -4.31
CA TYR A 224 -38.31 1.31 -4.11
C TYR A 224 -39.08 1.48 -5.42
N ASN A 225 -39.64 0.39 -5.93
CA ASN A 225 -40.46 0.40 -7.12
C ASN A 225 -41.88 0.86 -6.76
N LEU A 226 -42.27 2.02 -7.26
CA LEU A 226 -43.57 2.60 -6.98
C LEU A 226 -44.67 1.75 -7.68
N PRO A 227 -45.68 1.28 -6.94
CA PRO A 227 -46.77 0.50 -7.49
C PRO A 227 -47.76 1.43 -8.24
N LEU A 228 -47.32 2.05 -9.32
CA LEU A 228 -48.14 2.88 -10.18
C LEU A 228 -49.02 1.99 -11.09
N ASN A 229 -49.46 2.47 -12.18
CA ASN A 229 -50.29 1.66 -13.11
C ASN A 229 -49.42 0.80 -14.06
N LYS A 230 -50.04 0.01 -14.95
CA LYS A 230 -49.32 -0.86 -15.90
C LYS A 230 -48.49 -0.11 -16.94
N VAL A 231 -48.78 1.15 -17.18
CA VAL A 231 -48.15 1.99 -18.22
C VAL A 231 -47.03 2.80 -17.62
N ILE A 232 -47.26 3.40 -16.46
CA ILE A 232 -46.27 4.27 -15.78
C ILE A 232 -45.54 3.47 -14.72
N LYS A 233 -44.23 3.39 -14.84
CA LYS A 233 -43.32 2.78 -13.84
C LYS A 233 -42.52 3.87 -13.19
N GLY A 234 -42.49 3.88 -11.86
CA GLY A 234 -41.70 4.81 -11.05
C GLY A 234 -40.73 4.08 -10.13
N GLN A 235 -39.62 4.70 -9.86
CA GLN A 235 -38.63 4.21 -8.89
C GLN A 235 -38.09 5.38 -8.08
N LEU A 236 -38.10 5.22 -6.78
CA LEU A 236 -37.35 6.06 -5.86
C LEU A 236 -36.06 5.34 -5.49
N PHE A 237 -34.95 6.03 -5.45
CA PHE A 237 -33.70 5.42 -4.99
C PHE A 237 -32.91 6.36 -4.09
N VAL A 238 -32.15 5.76 -3.20
CA VAL A 238 -31.05 6.38 -2.46
C VAL A 238 -29.81 5.54 -2.69
N SER A 239 -28.66 6.19 -2.88
CA SER A 239 -27.40 5.49 -3.04
C SER A 239 -26.28 6.21 -2.31
N ALA A 240 -25.26 5.44 -1.94
CA ALA A 240 -24.03 5.95 -1.37
C ALA A 240 -22.83 5.24 -2.01
N THR A 241 -21.73 5.96 -2.15
CA THR A 241 -20.47 5.41 -2.67
C THR A 241 -19.36 5.56 -1.66
N ASN A 242 -18.41 4.62 -1.65
CA ASN A 242 -17.23 4.61 -0.79
C ASN A 242 -17.56 4.74 0.72
N LEU A 243 -18.64 4.07 1.19
CA LEU A 243 -19.11 4.21 2.56
C LEU A 243 -18.06 3.81 3.58
N PHE A 244 -17.34 2.71 3.34
CA PHE A 244 -16.25 2.28 4.19
C PHE A 244 -15.18 1.51 3.41
N THR A 245 -13.97 1.53 3.95
CA THR A 245 -12.85 0.69 3.52
C THR A 245 -12.24 0.08 4.77
N LEU A 246 -12.18 -1.25 4.81
CA LEU A 246 -11.46 -2.01 5.83
C LEU A 246 -10.06 -2.26 5.31
N THR A 247 -9.05 -1.78 6.02
CA THR A 247 -7.64 -1.91 5.65
C THR A 247 -6.74 -1.68 6.86
N SER A 248 -5.56 -2.26 6.85
CA SER A 248 -4.47 -1.95 7.78
C SER A 248 -3.48 -0.92 7.21
N TYR A 249 -3.68 -0.49 5.97
CA TYR A 249 -2.82 0.51 5.34
C TYR A 249 -2.98 1.86 6.06
N PRO A 250 -1.88 2.49 6.51
CA PRO A 250 -1.96 3.71 7.31
C PRO A 250 -2.18 4.98 6.49
N GLY A 251 -1.99 4.91 5.18
CA GLY A 251 -2.15 6.05 4.27
C GLY A 251 -3.61 6.40 3.99
N THR A 252 -3.78 7.33 3.07
CA THR A 252 -5.09 7.91 2.75
C THR A 252 -6.03 6.90 2.10
N ASP A 253 -5.51 6.09 1.16
CA ASP A 253 -6.29 5.09 0.45
C ASP A 253 -5.37 3.99 -0.11
N PRO A 254 -5.57 2.71 0.27
CA PRO A 254 -4.74 1.61 -0.22
C PRO A 254 -4.89 1.38 -1.74
N ALA A 255 -6.01 1.77 -2.35
CA ALA A 255 -6.28 1.58 -3.77
C ALA A 255 -5.75 2.71 -4.66
N THR A 256 -5.24 3.81 -4.10
CA THR A 256 -4.67 4.89 -4.91
C THR A 256 -3.37 4.49 -5.56
N VAL A 257 -3.25 4.83 -6.84
CA VAL A 257 -2.03 4.66 -7.64
C VAL A 257 -1.45 6.03 -7.92
N ASN A 258 -0.16 6.22 -7.68
CA ASN A 258 0.50 7.45 -8.08
C ASN A 258 0.71 7.44 -9.59
N SER A 259 -0.01 8.29 -10.31
CA SER A 259 0.07 8.39 -11.78
C SER A 259 1.44 8.83 -12.31
N ASN A 260 2.29 9.38 -11.45
CA ASN A 260 3.64 9.84 -11.83
C ASN A 260 4.70 8.74 -11.75
N SER A 261 4.34 7.53 -11.38
CA SER A 261 5.26 6.39 -11.36
C SER A 261 5.16 5.60 -12.66
N ASN A 262 6.25 5.49 -13.39
CA ASN A 262 6.34 4.71 -14.63
C ASN A 262 6.23 3.19 -14.40
N TYR A 263 6.23 2.73 -13.15
CA TYR A 263 6.37 1.30 -12.79
C TYR A 263 5.40 0.83 -11.71
N GLY A 264 4.15 1.32 -11.75
CA GLY A 264 3.09 0.74 -10.94
C GLY A 264 2.61 1.53 -9.73
N GLY A 265 3.14 2.73 -9.48
CA GLY A 265 2.46 3.72 -8.63
C GLY A 265 2.19 3.36 -7.16
N ASN A 266 2.82 2.32 -6.62
CA ASN A 266 2.60 1.86 -5.24
C ASN A 266 3.34 2.71 -4.18
N TYR A 267 3.31 4.02 -4.40
CA TYR A 267 3.98 5.02 -3.60
C TYR A 267 3.03 6.20 -3.39
N GLU A 268 2.56 6.37 -2.16
CA GLU A 268 1.63 7.45 -1.83
C GLU A 268 2.38 8.72 -1.40
N THR A 269 2.33 9.77 -2.22
CA THR A 269 2.94 11.07 -1.89
C THR A 269 1.92 12.09 -1.37
N SER A 270 0.92 12.40 -2.19
CA SER A 270 -0.03 13.49 -1.95
C SER A 270 -1.34 13.16 -2.66
N THR A 271 -2.05 12.17 -2.17
CA THR A 271 -3.34 11.78 -2.72
C THR A 271 -4.47 12.35 -1.88
N TYR A 272 -5.51 12.81 -2.55
CA TYR A 272 -6.75 13.14 -1.86
C TYR A 272 -7.45 11.86 -1.43
N PRO A 273 -8.02 11.82 -0.21
CA PRO A 273 -8.84 10.70 0.22
C PRO A 273 -10.04 10.55 -0.71
N GLY A 274 -10.41 9.31 -0.99
CA GLY A 274 -11.66 9.01 -1.66
C GLY A 274 -12.82 9.58 -0.84
N PHE A 275 -13.69 10.37 -1.47
CA PHE A 275 -14.84 10.97 -0.79
C PHE A 275 -16.03 10.01 -0.80
N ARG A 276 -16.85 10.11 0.23
CA ARG A 276 -18.17 9.48 0.30
C ARG A 276 -19.17 10.35 -0.41
N SER A 277 -20.01 9.75 -1.25
CA SER A 277 -21.09 10.46 -1.93
C SER A 277 -22.43 9.85 -1.58
N PHE A 278 -23.44 10.70 -1.43
CA PHE A 278 -24.82 10.30 -1.22
C PHE A 278 -25.70 10.90 -2.32
N SER A 279 -26.59 10.11 -2.87
CA SER A 279 -27.49 10.54 -3.92
C SER A 279 -28.89 10.02 -3.65
N ALA A 280 -29.89 10.79 -4.01
CA ALA A 280 -31.29 10.37 -4.05
C ALA A 280 -31.92 10.80 -5.38
N GLY A 281 -32.84 10.01 -5.89
CA GLY A 281 -33.47 10.32 -7.15
C GLY A 281 -34.81 9.63 -7.35
N LEU A 282 -35.57 10.17 -8.31
CA LEU A 282 -36.81 9.63 -8.84
C LEU A 282 -36.63 9.35 -10.33
N LYS A 283 -36.97 8.15 -10.76
CA LYS A 283 -37.04 7.76 -12.16
C LYS A 283 -38.48 7.44 -12.52
N ILE A 284 -38.99 8.04 -13.60
CA ILE A 284 -40.32 7.77 -14.14
C ILE A 284 -40.15 7.32 -15.59
N ASN A 285 -40.71 6.17 -15.92
CA ASN A 285 -40.78 5.65 -17.26
C ASN A 285 -42.27 5.68 -17.70
N LEU A 286 -42.55 6.35 -18.83
CA LEU A 286 -43.86 6.51 -19.43
C LEU A 286 -44.06 5.44 -20.52
#